data_e95b0365b9e209f311525ead11ab8cc5
#
_entry.id   e95b0365b9e209f311525ead11ab8cc5
#
_cell.length_a   1.000
_cell.length_b   1.000
_cell.length_c   1.000
_cell.angle_alpha   90.00
_cell.angle_beta   90.00
_cell.angle_gamma   90.00
#
_symmetry.space_group_name_H-M   'P 1'
#
loop_
_entity.id
_entity.type
_entity.pdbx_description
1 polymer ?
#
loop_
_entity_poly.entity_id
_entity_poly.type
_entity_poly.pdbx_seq_one_letter_code
_entity_poly.pdbx_strand_id
1 'polypeptide(L)'
;MNILNIQLPKNHFHALLQFSKSNEHKVYSNWHGSTSYENAYNIHTLSAVNNDKLKLKKDKVISYVEDFINENNIDLLQVSDPTKAYLHTHFKDKVKYIGPTEDVSRLETDKIFAKEIANKVGVKTPAIIKTGKYSDSDYCKNLTFPAIEKPSHHWAPAINLFKEADAEKAIELLYLKDNPDDEYFIEEYINDMIETNVFFVVANGEYRITHTQEIIGENLNKTVEQKVWYIGSYIKPLKPEVDTIVRKEADKYLKEISKMGGNYEGSFCGAYTSTGEWYFLEMNVRPDILNSTPTFMSANEYVKGMFEDISYFEKAWKDINIQKLLITHNDSTVEYPFHLHDKYSVAIPNNLEIKNGKYYVSDYGTVDGGCGTIIADHNISKEFIKEIEETTTWTFNKEPNG
;
A
#
# COMPACT_ATOMS: atom_id res chain seq x y z
N MET A 1 -7.75 -18.46 -16.74
CA MET A 1 -8.73 -17.34 -16.63
C MET A 1 -8.22 -16.15 -17.43
N ASN A 2 -9.14 -15.38 -18.02
CA ASN A 2 -8.88 -14.06 -18.54
C ASN A 2 -9.17 -13.03 -17.45
N ILE A 3 -8.19 -12.25 -17.08
CA ILE A 3 -8.24 -11.34 -15.93
C ILE A 3 -8.06 -9.91 -16.43
N LEU A 4 -9.01 -9.04 -16.06
CA LEU A 4 -8.87 -7.60 -16.25
C LEU A 4 -8.47 -6.96 -14.93
N ASN A 5 -7.28 -6.35 -14.89
CA ASN A 5 -6.79 -5.61 -13.73
C ASN A 5 -6.82 -4.11 -14.01
N ILE A 6 -7.52 -3.37 -13.16
CA ILE A 6 -7.59 -1.91 -13.17
C ILE A 6 -6.96 -1.40 -11.87
N GLN A 7 -5.83 -0.72 -11.99
CA GLN A 7 -5.07 -0.24 -10.86
C GLN A 7 -4.66 1.22 -11.02
N LEU A 8 -4.19 1.81 -9.95
CA LEU A 8 -3.54 3.11 -9.99
C LEU A 8 -2.29 3.03 -10.87
N PRO A 9 -2.16 3.90 -11.87
CA PRO A 9 -1.21 3.71 -12.98
C PRO A 9 0.27 3.58 -12.60
N LYS A 10 0.67 4.00 -11.41
CA LYS A 10 2.09 4.11 -11.06
C LYS A 10 2.53 3.23 -9.87
N ASN A 11 1.63 2.68 -9.07
CA ASN A 11 2.01 2.26 -7.72
C ASN A 11 1.64 0.84 -7.29
N HIS A 12 0.94 0.02 -8.10
CA HIS A 12 0.35 -1.21 -7.57
C HIS A 12 0.61 -2.46 -8.40
N PHE A 13 1.87 -2.65 -8.74
CA PHE A 13 2.33 -3.85 -9.43
C PHE A 13 2.02 -5.15 -8.69
N HIS A 14 1.98 -5.14 -7.36
CA HIS A 14 1.72 -6.35 -6.57
C HIS A 14 0.39 -7.02 -6.89
N ALA A 15 -0.64 -6.26 -7.19
CA ALA A 15 -1.92 -6.81 -7.62
C ALA A 15 -1.81 -7.62 -8.92
N LEU A 16 -0.84 -7.29 -9.77
CA LEU A 16 -0.57 -8.01 -11.01
C LEU A 16 0.33 -9.22 -10.83
N LEU A 17 1.31 -9.14 -9.94
CA LEU A 17 2.32 -10.18 -9.76
C LEU A 17 1.72 -11.57 -9.59
N GLN A 18 0.62 -11.64 -8.86
CA GLN A 18 -0.04 -12.88 -8.54
C GLN A 18 -0.57 -13.61 -9.76
N PHE A 19 -1.08 -12.87 -10.73
CA PHE A 19 -1.70 -13.45 -11.92
C PHE A 19 -0.75 -13.53 -13.11
N SER A 20 0.24 -12.66 -13.18
CA SER A 20 1.08 -12.50 -14.36
C SER A 20 2.36 -13.35 -14.35
N LYS A 21 2.70 -14.01 -13.24
CA LYS A 21 3.87 -14.90 -13.15
C LYS A 21 3.68 -16.27 -13.81
N SER A 22 2.45 -16.67 -14.11
CA SER A 22 2.18 -17.98 -14.69
C SER A 22 1.52 -17.84 -16.06
N ASN A 23 1.85 -18.76 -16.97
CA ASN A 23 1.17 -18.87 -18.29
C ASN A 23 -0.27 -19.40 -18.18
N GLU A 24 -0.78 -19.68 -16.97
CA GLU A 24 -2.12 -20.22 -16.75
C GLU A 24 -3.22 -19.16 -16.88
N HIS A 25 -2.84 -17.86 -16.81
CA HIS A 25 -3.77 -16.75 -16.87
C HIS A 25 -3.37 -15.76 -17.96
N LYS A 26 -4.38 -15.23 -18.64
CA LYS A 26 -4.22 -14.11 -19.55
C LYS A 26 -4.62 -12.84 -18.82
N VAL A 27 -3.66 -11.95 -18.59
CA VAL A 27 -3.86 -10.75 -17.80
C VAL A 27 -3.84 -9.51 -18.68
N TYR A 28 -4.89 -8.73 -18.62
CA TYR A 28 -5.01 -7.42 -19.26
C TYR A 28 -4.90 -6.35 -18.16
N SER A 29 -4.08 -5.35 -18.35
CA SER A 29 -3.90 -4.30 -17.34
C SER A 29 -3.71 -2.92 -17.95
N ASN A 30 -4.04 -1.90 -17.18
CA ASN A 30 -3.68 -0.52 -17.44
C ASN A 30 -2.30 -0.14 -16.89
N TRP A 31 -1.57 -1.12 -16.37
CA TRP A 31 -0.21 -0.89 -15.88
C TRP A 31 0.76 -0.74 -17.06
N HIS A 32 1.65 0.24 -16.95
CA HIS A 32 2.73 0.49 -17.89
C HIS A 32 4.07 0.37 -17.15
N GLY A 33 4.59 -0.83 -17.04
CA GLY A 33 5.93 -1.07 -16.52
C GLY A 33 7.03 -0.86 -17.55
N SER A 34 8.28 -0.87 -17.10
CA SER A 34 9.41 -0.93 -18.01
C SER A 34 9.57 -2.33 -18.59
N THR A 35 10.02 -2.44 -19.84
CA THR A 35 10.34 -3.73 -20.49
C THR A 35 11.39 -4.54 -19.73
N SER A 36 12.31 -3.87 -19.03
CA SER A 36 13.28 -4.52 -18.13
C SER A 36 12.61 -5.24 -16.97
N TYR A 37 11.53 -4.67 -16.45
CA TYR A 37 10.77 -5.22 -15.36
C TYR A 37 9.96 -6.45 -15.80
N GLU A 38 9.27 -6.37 -16.92
CA GLU A 38 8.54 -7.50 -17.51
C GLU A 38 9.47 -8.69 -17.75
N ASN A 39 10.68 -8.45 -18.25
CA ASN A 39 11.68 -9.49 -18.48
C ASN A 39 12.22 -10.08 -17.16
N ALA A 40 12.50 -9.25 -16.15
CA ALA A 40 13.03 -9.69 -14.87
C ALA A 40 12.06 -10.59 -14.11
N TYR A 41 10.75 -10.33 -14.21
CA TYR A 41 9.71 -11.09 -13.51
C TYR A 41 9.01 -12.13 -14.39
N ASN A 42 9.40 -12.29 -15.65
CA ASN A 42 8.74 -13.18 -16.59
C ASN A 42 7.22 -12.94 -16.64
N ILE A 43 6.83 -11.65 -16.73
CA ILE A 43 5.43 -11.23 -16.64
C ILE A 43 4.77 -11.40 -17.99
N HIS A 44 3.69 -12.17 -18.02
CA HIS A 44 2.86 -12.38 -19.19
C HIS A 44 1.61 -11.48 -19.11
N THR A 45 1.82 -10.16 -19.11
CA THR A 45 0.73 -9.19 -19.05
C THR A 45 0.52 -8.55 -20.43
N LEU A 46 -0.73 -8.47 -20.84
CA LEU A 46 -1.12 -7.74 -22.03
C LEU A 46 -1.53 -6.33 -21.63
N SER A 47 -0.66 -5.34 -21.85
CA SER A 47 -0.98 -3.92 -21.65
C SER A 47 -1.97 -3.44 -22.71
N ALA A 48 -3.23 -3.92 -22.64
CA ALA A 48 -4.25 -3.60 -23.61
C ALA A 48 -5.29 -2.59 -23.13
N VAL A 49 -5.24 -2.20 -21.84
CA VAL A 49 -6.21 -1.29 -21.24
C VAL A 49 -5.77 0.15 -21.43
N ASN A 50 -6.62 0.95 -22.07
CA ASN A 50 -6.31 2.34 -22.36
C ASN A 50 -6.59 3.23 -21.14
N ASN A 51 -5.53 3.78 -20.53
CA ASN A 51 -5.59 4.69 -19.39
C ASN A 51 -6.44 5.94 -19.64
N ASP A 52 -6.44 6.48 -20.86
CA ASP A 52 -7.20 7.69 -21.14
C ASP A 52 -8.72 7.40 -21.15
N LYS A 53 -9.11 6.18 -21.49
CA LYS A 53 -10.51 5.75 -21.35
C LYS A 53 -10.93 5.63 -19.89
N LEU A 54 -10.01 5.25 -18.98
CA LEU A 54 -10.27 5.15 -17.54
C LEU A 54 -10.34 6.53 -16.83
N LYS A 55 -9.91 7.60 -17.50
CA LYS A 55 -10.02 8.99 -17.01
C LYS A 55 -11.32 9.69 -17.39
N LEU A 56 -12.14 9.07 -18.23
CA LEU A 56 -13.41 9.64 -18.68
C LEU A 56 -14.44 9.69 -17.53
N LYS A 57 -15.58 10.31 -17.81
CA LYS A 57 -16.71 10.30 -16.87
C LYS A 57 -17.16 8.88 -16.55
N LYS A 58 -17.68 8.67 -15.35
CA LYS A 58 -18.07 7.38 -14.77
C LYS A 58 -18.86 6.46 -15.72
N ASP A 59 -19.88 7.00 -16.37
CA ASP A 59 -20.70 6.26 -17.35
C ASP A 59 -19.91 5.76 -18.56
N LYS A 60 -18.97 6.55 -19.05
CA LYS A 60 -18.10 6.18 -20.17
C LYS A 60 -17.06 5.13 -19.78
N VAL A 61 -16.56 5.20 -18.56
CA VAL A 61 -15.66 4.15 -18.02
C VAL A 61 -16.41 2.83 -17.89
N ILE A 62 -17.63 2.86 -17.37
CA ILE A 62 -18.48 1.65 -17.24
C ILE A 62 -18.69 1.00 -18.60
N SER A 63 -19.14 1.78 -19.62
CA SER A 63 -19.32 1.26 -20.98
C SER A 63 -18.03 0.66 -21.55
N TYR A 64 -16.91 1.36 -21.39
CA TYR A 64 -15.62 0.87 -21.87
C TYR A 64 -15.22 -0.46 -21.21
N VAL A 65 -15.38 -0.57 -19.89
CA VAL A 65 -15.05 -1.80 -19.15
C VAL A 65 -16.01 -2.94 -19.56
N GLU A 66 -17.29 -2.66 -19.78
CA GLU A 66 -18.28 -3.66 -20.23
C GLU A 66 -17.95 -4.20 -21.62
N ASP A 67 -17.64 -3.31 -22.58
CA ASP A 67 -17.21 -3.71 -23.91
C ASP A 67 -15.94 -4.57 -23.83
N PHE A 68 -14.96 -4.14 -23.02
CA PHE A 68 -13.70 -4.86 -22.84
C PHE A 68 -13.90 -6.27 -22.24
N ILE A 69 -14.78 -6.39 -21.24
CA ILE A 69 -15.16 -7.68 -20.63
C ILE A 69 -15.73 -8.62 -21.69
N ASN A 70 -16.67 -8.13 -22.50
CA ASN A 70 -17.36 -8.93 -23.52
C ASN A 70 -16.40 -9.34 -24.66
N GLU A 71 -15.62 -8.41 -25.19
CA GLU A 71 -14.69 -8.66 -26.32
C GLU A 71 -13.58 -9.64 -25.95
N ASN A 72 -13.11 -9.63 -24.69
CA ASN A 72 -11.99 -10.43 -24.23
C ASN A 72 -12.39 -11.64 -23.39
N ASN A 73 -13.69 -11.90 -23.21
CA ASN A 73 -14.23 -12.98 -22.36
C ASN A 73 -13.58 -12.99 -20.97
N ILE A 74 -13.64 -11.86 -20.27
CA ILE A 74 -13.03 -11.69 -18.94
C ILE A 74 -13.80 -12.51 -17.90
N ASP A 75 -13.05 -13.37 -17.17
CA ASP A 75 -13.59 -14.20 -16.08
C ASP A 75 -13.52 -13.49 -14.73
N LEU A 76 -12.52 -12.62 -14.54
CA LEU A 76 -12.23 -11.93 -13.30
C LEU A 76 -11.88 -10.46 -13.56
N LEU A 77 -12.59 -9.56 -12.89
CA LEU A 77 -12.28 -8.13 -12.81
C LEU A 77 -11.67 -7.82 -11.44
N GLN A 78 -10.40 -7.43 -11.44
CA GLN A 78 -9.71 -6.94 -10.24
C GLN A 78 -9.55 -5.42 -10.32
N VAL A 79 -10.07 -4.72 -9.32
CA VAL A 79 -9.99 -3.25 -9.23
C VAL A 79 -9.26 -2.87 -7.95
N SER A 80 -8.04 -2.39 -8.10
CA SER A 80 -7.21 -1.89 -7.00
C SER A 80 -7.05 -0.36 -7.01
N ASP A 81 -7.74 0.34 -7.91
CA ASP A 81 -7.89 1.78 -7.89
C ASP A 81 -9.15 2.16 -7.09
N PRO A 82 -9.03 2.72 -5.86
CA PRO A 82 -10.19 3.07 -5.05
C PRO A 82 -11.12 4.07 -5.74
N THR A 83 -10.61 4.91 -6.63
CA THR A 83 -11.44 5.87 -7.40
C THR A 83 -12.36 5.18 -8.43
N LYS A 84 -12.16 3.90 -8.69
CA LYS A 84 -12.95 3.06 -9.60
C LYS A 84 -13.84 2.07 -8.87
N ALA A 85 -13.98 2.17 -7.55
CA ALA A 85 -14.79 1.26 -6.74
C ALA A 85 -16.27 1.19 -7.16
N TYR A 86 -16.79 2.21 -7.83
CA TYR A 86 -18.14 2.20 -8.43
C TYR A 86 -18.34 1.08 -9.45
N LEU A 87 -17.27 0.53 -10.03
CA LEU A 87 -17.35 -0.62 -10.93
C LEU A 87 -17.90 -1.87 -10.22
N HIS A 88 -17.70 -1.97 -8.91
CA HIS A 88 -18.26 -3.08 -8.11
C HIS A 88 -19.77 -3.24 -8.33
N THR A 89 -20.52 -2.16 -8.19
CA THR A 89 -21.98 -2.18 -8.30
C THR A 89 -22.46 -2.66 -9.68
N HIS A 90 -21.69 -2.39 -10.74
CA HIS A 90 -22.05 -2.73 -12.12
C HIS A 90 -21.63 -4.14 -12.55
N PHE A 91 -20.53 -4.67 -11.95
CA PHE A 91 -19.90 -5.88 -12.48
C PHE A 91 -19.89 -7.08 -11.52
N LYS A 92 -20.16 -6.90 -10.23
CA LYS A 92 -20.11 -7.98 -9.22
C LYS A 92 -20.98 -9.20 -9.56
N ASP A 93 -22.08 -9.00 -10.29
CA ASP A 93 -23.01 -10.06 -10.69
C ASP A 93 -22.78 -10.55 -12.14
N LYS A 94 -21.83 -9.96 -12.87
CA LYS A 94 -21.51 -10.30 -14.27
C LYS A 94 -20.23 -11.10 -14.40
N VAL A 95 -19.23 -10.79 -13.58
CA VAL A 95 -17.92 -11.46 -13.53
C VAL A 95 -17.47 -11.61 -12.07
N LYS A 96 -16.55 -12.51 -11.80
CA LYS A 96 -15.89 -12.52 -10.49
C LYS A 96 -15.24 -11.15 -10.24
N TYR A 97 -15.49 -10.55 -9.09
CA TYR A 97 -14.98 -9.21 -8.80
C TYR A 97 -14.11 -9.22 -7.54
N ILE A 98 -12.89 -8.70 -7.66
CA ILE A 98 -12.00 -8.42 -6.53
C ILE A 98 -11.75 -6.91 -6.50
N GLY A 99 -12.10 -6.28 -5.39
CA GLY A 99 -11.93 -4.86 -5.15
C GLY A 99 -12.93 -4.32 -4.13
N PRO A 100 -12.74 -3.09 -3.66
CA PRO A 100 -13.62 -2.47 -2.68
C PRO A 100 -14.98 -2.09 -3.29
N THR A 101 -15.99 -1.99 -2.42
CA THR A 101 -17.23 -1.25 -2.72
C THR A 101 -16.98 0.26 -2.66
N GLU A 102 -17.91 1.09 -3.11
CA GLU A 102 -17.81 2.56 -2.97
C GLU A 102 -17.72 2.97 -1.49
N ASP A 103 -18.49 2.33 -0.61
CA ASP A 103 -18.44 2.61 0.84
C ASP A 103 -17.10 2.22 1.46
N VAL A 104 -16.55 1.08 1.08
CA VAL A 104 -15.20 0.66 1.52
C VAL A 104 -14.13 1.59 0.97
N SER A 105 -14.26 2.02 -0.28
CA SER A 105 -13.32 2.96 -0.91
C SER A 105 -13.23 4.30 -0.17
N ARG A 106 -14.33 4.75 0.45
CA ARG A 106 -14.33 5.96 1.28
C ARG A 106 -13.37 5.87 2.46
N LEU A 107 -13.06 4.69 2.97
CA LEU A 107 -12.10 4.54 4.07
C LEU A 107 -10.67 5.01 3.69
N GLU A 108 -10.34 5.00 2.40
CA GLU A 108 -9.07 5.53 1.90
C GLU A 108 -9.20 6.95 1.35
N THR A 109 -10.30 7.23 0.63
CA THR A 109 -10.46 8.51 -0.06
C THR A 109 -11.05 9.61 0.82
N ASP A 110 -11.54 9.28 2.02
CA ASP A 110 -12.07 10.20 3.02
C ASP A 110 -11.50 9.80 4.40
N LYS A 111 -10.34 10.36 4.72
CA LYS A 111 -9.59 9.98 5.93
C LYS A 111 -10.33 10.30 7.22
N ILE A 112 -11.19 11.32 7.22
CA ILE A 112 -12.03 11.68 8.38
C ILE A 112 -13.08 10.59 8.60
N PHE A 113 -13.74 10.15 7.54
CA PHE A 113 -14.72 9.06 7.62
C PHE A 113 -14.08 7.77 8.16
N ALA A 114 -12.87 7.42 7.74
CA ALA A 114 -12.16 6.24 8.27
C ALA A 114 -11.94 6.34 9.79
N LYS A 115 -11.57 7.53 10.29
CA LYS A 115 -11.40 7.79 11.73
C LYS A 115 -12.72 7.75 12.50
N GLU A 116 -13.80 8.24 11.92
CA GLU A 116 -15.15 8.15 12.51
C GLU A 116 -15.57 6.70 12.72
N ILE A 117 -15.32 5.83 11.73
CA ILE A 117 -15.58 4.39 11.87
C ILE A 117 -14.70 3.76 12.96
N ALA A 118 -13.41 4.10 13.02
CA ALA A 118 -12.51 3.62 14.07
C ALA A 118 -13.01 4.01 15.46
N ASN A 119 -13.34 5.28 15.66
CA ASN A 119 -13.86 5.80 16.94
C ASN A 119 -15.21 5.15 17.33
N LYS A 120 -16.10 4.93 16.36
CA LYS A 120 -17.39 4.24 16.57
C LYS A 120 -17.22 2.84 17.18
N VAL A 121 -16.17 2.14 16.80
CA VAL A 121 -15.89 0.78 17.32
C VAL A 121 -14.92 0.77 18.51
N GLY A 122 -14.58 1.93 19.04
CA GLY A 122 -13.71 2.09 20.21
C GLY A 122 -12.23 1.87 19.91
N VAL A 123 -11.81 2.08 18.67
CA VAL A 123 -10.41 2.15 18.28
C VAL A 123 -9.96 3.60 18.35
N LYS A 124 -8.87 3.87 19.06
CA LYS A 124 -8.35 5.23 19.21
C LYS A 124 -7.83 5.78 17.90
N THR A 125 -8.03 7.06 17.68
CA THR A 125 -7.40 7.85 16.60
C THR A 125 -6.77 9.10 17.21
N PRO A 126 -5.74 9.68 16.58
CA PRO A 126 -5.28 11.01 16.96
C PRO A 126 -6.45 12.00 16.91
N ALA A 127 -6.54 12.89 17.90
CA ALA A 127 -7.63 13.86 17.96
C ALA A 127 -7.51 14.86 16.81
N ILE A 128 -8.61 15.07 16.07
CA ILE A 128 -8.66 16.10 15.03
C ILE A 128 -8.80 17.46 15.75
N ILE A 129 -7.81 18.33 15.57
CA ILE A 129 -7.72 19.65 16.20
C ILE A 129 -8.45 20.70 15.36
N LYS A 130 -8.31 20.60 14.02
CA LYS A 130 -8.85 21.56 13.07
C LYS A 130 -9.15 20.92 11.73
N THR A 131 -10.18 21.42 11.08
CA THR A 131 -10.53 21.12 9.69
C THR A 131 -10.81 22.42 8.94
N GLY A 132 -10.62 22.44 7.64
CA GLY A 132 -10.89 23.61 6.79
C GLY A 132 -10.44 23.40 5.35
N LYS A 133 -10.40 24.48 4.61
CA LYS A 133 -9.84 24.53 3.25
C LYS A 133 -8.49 25.22 3.24
N TYR A 134 -7.63 24.85 2.30
CA TYR A 134 -6.32 25.48 2.17
C TYR A 134 -6.41 26.98 1.84
N SER A 135 -7.53 27.42 1.24
CA SER A 135 -7.82 28.84 1.00
C SER A 135 -8.26 29.63 2.24
N ASP A 136 -8.50 28.98 3.37
CA ASP A 136 -8.95 29.66 4.57
C ASP A 136 -7.88 30.58 5.14
N SER A 137 -8.24 31.82 5.46
CA SER A 137 -7.31 32.84 5.98
C SER A 137 -6.73 32.52 7.36
N ASP A 138 -7.29 31.53 8.04
CA ASP A 138 -6.86 31.05 9.36
C ASP A 138 -6.19 29.65 9.29
N TYR A 139 -5.83 29.17 8.07
CA TYR A 139 -5.07 27.94 7.89
C TYR A 139 -3.88 27.92 8.84
N CYS A 140 -3.76 26.82 9.58
CA CYS A 140 -2.71 26.58 10.59
C CYS A 140 -2.51 27.64 11.67
N LYS A 141 -3.44 28.60 11.83
CA LYS A 141 -3.38 29.55 12.93
C LYS A 141 -3.97 28.96 14.21
N ASN A 142 -3.44 29.42 15.35
CA ASN A 142 -3.90 29.03 16.70
C ASN A 142 -3.77 27.52 16.99
N LEU A 143 -2.74 26.88 16.47
CA LEU A 143 -2.43 25.48 16.72
C LEU A 143 -1.51 25.30 17.94
N THR A 144 -1.66 24.16 18.58
CA THR A 144 -0.66 23.65 19.53
C THR A 144 0.28 22.73 18.76
N PHE A 145 1.57 22.96 18.88
CA PHE A 145 2.62 22.16 18.21
C PHE A 145 3.29 21.19 19.19
N PRO A 146 3.76 20.04 18.72
CA PRO A 146 3.69 19.56 17.34
C PRO A 146 2.28 19.08 16.93
N ALA A 147 1.98 19.15 15.64
CA ALA A 147 0.75 18.69 15.04
C ALA A 147 1.03 17.99 13.69
N ILE A 148 0.06 17.30 13.15
CA ILE A 148 0.16 16.66 11.81
C ILE A 148 -0.95 17.22 10.92
N GLU A 149 -0.58 17.73 9.77
CA GLU A 149 -1.51 18.16 8.74
C GLU A 149 -1.66 17.06 7.67
N LYS A 150 -2.90 16.81 7.25
CA LYS A 150 -3.24 15.85 6.20
C LYS A 150 -4.32 16.41 5.28
N PRO A 151 -4.22 16.23 3.97
CA PRO A 151 -5.35 16.46 3.07
C PRO A 151 -6.44 15.41 3.34
N SER A 152 -7.71 15.87 3.35
CA SER A 152 -8.85 15.02 3.68
C SER A 152 -9.14 13.98 2.60
N HIS A 153 -9.03 14.37 1.31
CA HIS A 153 -9.51 13.59 0.17
C HIS A 153 -8.44 13.22 -0.85
N HIS A 154 -7.17 13.42 -0.56
CA HIS A 154 -6.06 13.17 -1.48
C HIS A 154 -4.99 12.27 -0.89
N TRP A 155 -4.23 11.61 -1.78
CA TRP A 155 -3.10 10.76 -1.42
C TRP A 155 -1.80 11.53 -1.15
N ALA A 156 -1.90 12.81 -0.83
CA ALA A 156 -0.74 13.55 -0.41
C ALA A 156 -0.24 13.06 0.96
N PRO A 157 1.06 13.09 1.20
CA PRO A 157 1.62 12.66 2.46
C PRO A 157 1.19 13.57 3.61
N ALA A 158 1.17 13.02 4.81
CA ALA A 158 1.06 13.79 6.03
C ALA A 158 2.30 14.70 6.21
N ILE A 159 2.08 15.87 6.81
CA ILE A 159 3.15 16.83 7.11
C ILE A 159 3.22 17.04 8.61
N ASN A 160 4.39 16.82 9.16
CA ASN A 160 4.66 17.12 10.57
C ASN A 160 4.90 18.62 10.73
N LEU A 161 4.07 19.26 11.54
CA LEU A 161 4.15 20.67 11.87
C LEU A 161 4.75 20.82 13.27
N PHE A 162 6.00 21.27 13.36
CA PHE A 162 6.67 21.51 14.65
C PHE A 162 6.52 22.96 15.11
N LYS A 163 6.20 23.88 14.19
CA LYS A 163 5.99 25.32 14.44
C LYS A 163 5.14 25.93 13.33
N GLU A 164 4.59 27.12 13.57
CA GLU A 164 3.73 27.82 12.60
C GLU A 164 4.37 28.03 11.22
N ALA A 165 5.66 28.36 11.19
CA ALA A 165 6.39 28.53 9.93
C ALA A 165 6.47 27.26 9.05
N ASP A 166 6.28 26.07 9.63
CA ASP A 166 6.26 24.82 8.86
C ASP A 166 4.97 24.72 8.04
N ALA A 167 3.86 25.22 8.55
CA ALA A 167 2.58 25.27 7.85
C ALA A 167 2.61 26.18 6.62
N GLU A 168 3.25 27.37 6.75
CA GLU A 168 3.41 28.29 5.62
C GLU A 168 4.24 27.66 4.50
N LYS A 169 5.34 26.98 4.86
CA LYS A 169 6.16 26.25 3.89
C LYS A 169 5.44 25.05 3.28
N ALA A 170 4.57 24.37 4.02
CA ALA A 170 3.80 23.25 3.53
C ALA A 170 2.91 23.65 2.35
N ILE A 171 2.26 24.81 2.42
CA ILE A 171 1.45 25.35 1.31
C ILE A 171 2.28 25.58 0.06
N GLU A 172 3.53 26.05 0.21
CA GLU A 172 4.40 26.33 -0.93
C GLU A 172 4.95 25.08 -1.61
N LEU A 173 5.17 24.01 -0.83
CA LEU A 173 5.85 22.79 -1.29
C LEU A 173 4.90 21.74 -1.84
N LEU A 174 3.66 21.73 -1.41
CA LEU A 174 2.66 20.78 -1.84
C LEU A 174 1.87 21.39 -3.00
N TYR A 175 1.34 20.50 -3.85
CA TYR A 175 0.38 20.87 -4.90
C TYR A 175 -0.85 21.65 -4.39
N LEU A 176 -0.95 21.89 -3.10
CA LEU A 176 -1.98 22.67 -2.41
C LEU A 176 -2.14 24.09 -2.97
N LYS A 177 -1.06 24.66 -3.46
CA LYS A 177 -1.08 25.97 -4.15
C LYS A 177 -1.98 25.95 -5.39
N ASP A 178 -2.05 24.80 -6.06
CA ASP A 178 -2.85 24.60 -7.28
C ASP A 178 -4.28 24.13 -6.97
N ASN A 179 -4.57 23.76 -5.72
CA ASN A 179 -5.86 23.23 -5.27
C ASN A 179 -6.32 23.90 -3.96
N PRO A 180 -6.54 25.23 -3.96
CA PRO A 180 -6.82 25.98 -2.72
C PRO A 180 -8.17 25.63 -2.08
N ASP A 181 -9.09 25.06 -2.83
CA ASP A 181 -10.42 24.63 -2.35
C ASP A 181 -10.44 23.23 -1.76
N ASP A 182 -9.31 22.51 -1.81
CA ASP A 182 -9.20 21.21 -1.19
C ASP A 182 -9.25 21.30 0.34
N GLU A 183 -9.82 20.27 0.95
CA GLU A 183 -10.00 20.21 2.39
C GLU A 183 -8.81 19.56 3.07
N TYR A 184 -8.46 20.07 4.24
CA TYR A 184 -7.46 19.52 5.15
C TYR A 184 -8.05 19.22 6.52
N PHE A 185 -7.33 18.41 7.28
CA PHE A 185 -7.48 18.34 8.72
C PHE A 185 -6.12 18.32 9.40
N ILE A 186 -6.10 18.80 10.62
CA ILE A 186 -4.94 18.81 11.50
C ILE A 186 -5.27 17.95 12.70
N GLU A 187 -4.37 17.06 13.03
CA GLU A 187 -4.49 16.16 14.17
C GLU A 187 -3.32 16.27 15.14
N GLU A 188 -3.51 15.77 16.34
CA GLU A 188 -2.47 15.72 17.35
C GLU A 188 -1.29 14.86 16.89
N TYR A 189 -0.09 15.24 17.28
CA TYR A 189 1.11 14.47 17.06
C TYR A 189 1.28 13.44 18.18
N ILE A 190 1.39 12.18 17.82
CA ILE A 190 1.65 11.09 18.76
C ILE A 190 3.15 10.99 18.98
N ASN A 191 3.61 11.33 20.18
CA ASN A 191 5.01 11.22 20.55
C ASN A 191 5.41 9.79 20.89
N ASP A 192 6.69 9.47 20.76
CA ASP A 192 7.30 8.19 21.19
C ASP A 192 6.53 6.96 20.68
N MET A 193 6.19 6.98 19.40
CA MET A 193 5.45 5.90 18.76
C MET A 193 6.34 4.99 17.92
N ILE A 194 5.89 3.74 17.82
CA ILE A 194 6.31 2.79 16.78
C ILE A 194 5.24 2.83 15.69
N GLU A 195 5.61 3.11 14.47
CA GLU A 195 4.69 3.00 13.34
C GLU A 195 4.46 1.53 13.00
N THR A 196 3.19 1.16 12.85
CA THR A 196 2.77 -0.21 12.60
C THR A 196 1.90 -0.30 11.37
N ASN A 197 2.04 -1.37 10.61
CA ASN A 197 1.11 -1.73 9.54
C ASN A 197 0.39 -3.03 9.85
N VAL A 198 -0.90 -3.07 9.57
CA VAL A 198 -1.74 -4.26 9.61
C VAL A 198 -2.22 -4.56 8.21
N PHE A 199 -1.88 -5.73 7.69
CA PHE A 199 -2.35 -6.21 6.38
C PHE A 199 -3.47 -7.20 6.57
N PHE A 200 -4.48 -7.10 5.72
CA PHE A 200 -5.67 -7.91 5.85
C PHE A 200 -6.31 -8.19 4.49
N VAL A 201 -7.18 -9.18 4.50
CA VAL A 201 -8.09 -9.48 3.41
C VAL A 201 -9.52 -9.51 3.94
N VAL A 202 -10.46 -9.09 3.10
CA VAL A 202 -11.91 -9.25 3.31
C VAL A 202 -12.45 -10.06 2.15
N ALA A 203 -13.21 -11.11 2.45
CA ALA A 203 -13.85 -11.95 1.45
C ALA A 203 -15.18 -12.47 1.99
N ASN A 204 -16.25 -12.29 1.23
CA ASN A 204 -17.60 -12.76 1.57
C ASN A 204 -18.11 -12.31 2.96
N GLY A 205 -17.71 -11.11 3.40
CA GLY A 205 -18.06 -10.55 4.70
C GLY A 205 -17.22 -11.06 5.88
N GLU A 206 -16.30 -11.99 5.64
CA GLU A 206 -15.27 -12.42 6.59
C GLU A 206 -13.98 -11.62 6.37
N TYR A 207 -13.09 -11.62 7.36
CA TYR A 207 -11.77 -11.00 7.25
C TYR A 207 -10.69 -11.85 7.90
N ARG A 208 -9.45 -11.65 7.46
CA ARG A 208 -8.25 -12.21 8.10
C ARG A 208 -7.15 -11.18 8.11
N ILE A 209 -6.47 -11.05 9.25
CA ILE A 209 -5.21 -10.32 9.36
C ILE A 209 -4.12 -11.25 8.85
N THR A 210 -3.55 -10.92 7.71
CA THR A 210 -2.51 -11.74 7.09
C THR A 210 -1.20 -11.60 7.84
N HIS A 211 -0.77 -10.35 8.12
CA HIS A 211 0.41 -10.08 8.92
C HIS A 211 0.39 -8.66 9.48
N THR A 212 1.30 -8.41 10.42
CA THR A 212 1.54 -7.11 11.03
C THR A 212 3.02 -6.80 10.98
N GLN A 213 3.37 -5.53 10.89
CA GLN A 213 4.76 -5.11 10.75
C GLN A 213 5.02 -3.82 11.53
N GLU A 214 6.26 -3.68 12.00
CA GLU A 214 6.82 -2.42 12.46
C GLU A 214 7.55 -1.76 11.29
N ILE A 215 7.32 -0.47 11.10
CA ILE A 215 8.06 0.35 10.14
C ILE A 215 9.09 1.15 10.91
N ILE A 216 10.35 0.91 10.62
CA ILE A 216 11.48 1.66 11.18
C ILE A 216 12.01 2.53 10.04
N GLY A 217 11.89 3.84 10.15
CA GLY A 217 12.38 4.74 9.14
C GLY A 217 12.47 6.18 9.63
N GLU A 218 13.19 6.99 8.89
CA GLU A 218 13.29 8.44 9.17
C GLU A 218 11.97 9.18 8.88
N ASN A 219 10.93 8.47 8.42
CA ASN A 219 9.65 9.06 8.04
C ASN A 219 8.90 9.74 9.20
N LEU A 220 9.11 9.27 10.42
CA LEU A 220 8.47 9.81 11.62
C LEU A 220 8.91 11.25 11.95
N ASN A 221 10.05 11.71 11.41
CA ASN A 221 10.62 13.02 11.66
C ASN A 221 10.67 13.93 10.43
N LYS A 222 9.83 13.67 9.40
CA LYS A 222 9.83 14.51 8.19
C LYS A 222 9.46 15.94 8.52
N THR A 223 10.41 16.83 8.29
CA THR A 223 10.15 18.26 8.25
C THR A 223 9.67 18.66 6.85
N VAL A 224 9.01 19.81 6.76
CA VAL A 224 8.59 20.41 5.49
C VAL A 224 9.73 20.58 4.47
N GLU A 225 10.97 20.58 4.94
CA GLU A 225 12.17 20.73 4.10
C GLU A 225 12.57 19.43 3.38
N GLN A 226 12.09 18.30 3.83
CA GLN A 226 12.40 17.00 3.24
C GLN A 226 11.40 16.68 2.13
N LYS A 227 11.75 16.99 0.89
CA LYS A 227 10.95 16.73 -0.32
C LYS A 227 10.78 15.24 -0.68
N VAL A 228 11.23 14.32 0.15
CA VAL A 228 11.31 12.90 -0.21
C VAL A 228 10.08 12.17 0.30
N TRP A 229 9.30 11.64 -0.62
CA TRP A 229 8.03 10.95 -0.37
C TRP A 229 8.18 9.60 0.33
N TYR A 230 9.28 8.91 0.09
CA TYR A 230 9.66 7.68 0.77
C TYR A 230 11.16 7.64 0.92
N ILE A 231 11.60 7.73 2.12
CA ILE A 231 12.94 7.35 2.48
C ILE A 231 12.85 5.88 2.91
N GLY A 232 13.76 5.04 2.43
CA GLY A 232 13.72 3.61 2.67
C GLY A 232 13.41 3.27 4.12
N SER A 233 12.50 2.34 4.32
CA SER A 233 12.07 1.91 5.64
C SER A 233 12.51 0.47 5.85
N TYR A 234 13.06 0.18 7.00
CA TYR A 234 13.24 -1.18 7.45
C TYR A 234 11.94 -1.68 8.07
N ILE A 235 11.46 -2.81 7.61
CA ILE A 235 10.18 -3.37 8.00
C ILE A 235 10.44 -4.74 8.59
N LYS A 236 9.98 -4.96 9.81
CA LYS A 236 10.12 -6.23 10.53
C LYS A 236 8.82 -6.63 11.20
N PRO A 237 8.66 -7.89 11.58
CA PRO A 237 7.54 -8.32 12.39
C PRO A 237 7.48 -7.55 13.71
N LEU A 238 6.28 -7.30 14.20
CA LEU A 238 6.08 -6.73 15.53
C LEU A 238 6.59 -7.69 16.61
N LYS A 239 7.03 -7.13 17.73
CA LYS A 239 7.26 -7.92 18.94
C LYS A 239 5.94 -8.57 19.38
N PRO A 240 5.94 -9.83 19.90
CA PRO A 240 4.71 -10.57 20.20
C PRO A 240 3.73 -9.82 21.10
N GLU A 241 4.24 -9.10 22.09
CA GLU A 241 3.40 -8.29 23.01
C GLU A 241 2.72 -7.11 22.30
N VAL A 242 3.41 -6.45 21.37
CA VAL A 242 2.87 -5.36 20.55
C VAL A 242 1.89 -5.93 19.52
N ASP A 243 2.26 -7.02 18.84
CA ASP A 243 1.42 -7.69 17.86
C ASP A 243 0.05 -8.08 18.44
N THR A 244 0.05 -8.61 19.67
CA THR A 244 -1.18 -8.99 20.37
C THR A 244 -2.13 -7.80 20.54
N ILE A 245 -1.59 -6.63 20.92
CA ILE A 245 -2.40 -5.42 21.12
C ILE A 245 -2.89 -4.88 19.78
N VAL A 246 -1.99 -4.78 18.81
CA VAL A 246 -2.30 -4.27 17.46
C VAL A 246 -3.40 -5.11 16.80
N ARG A 247 -3.27 -6.45 16.82
CA ARG A 247 -4.29 -7.36 16.27
C ARG A 247 -5.63 -7.23 16.97
N LYS A 248 -5.63 -7.09 18.29
CA LYS A 248 -6.86 -6.91 19.07
C LYS A 248 -7.62 -5.63 18.68
N GLU A 249 -6.90 -4.53 18.52
CA GLU A 249 -7.52 -3.26 18.13
C GLU A 249 -7.94 -3.29 16.64
N ALA A 250 -7.10 -3.86 15.79
CA ALA A 250 -7.40 -4.10 14.39
C ALA A 250 -8.65 -4.94 14.17
N ASP A 251 -8.84 -5.99 14.97
CA ASP A 251 -10.00 -6.88 14.91
C ASP A 251 -11.34 -6.14 15.10
N LYS A 252 -11.38 -5.18 16.01
CA LYS A 252 -12.58 -4.34 16.23
C LYS A 252 -12.94 -3.57 14.94
N TYR A 253 -11.94 -2.99 14.30
CA TYR A 253 -12.13 -2.20 13.08
C TYR A 253 -12.53 -3.07 11.89
N LEU A 254 -11.79 -4.17 11.67
CA LEU A 254 -12.06 -5.12 10.59
C LEU A 254 -13.43 -5.76 10.68
N LYS A 255 -13.89 -6.08 11.88
CA LYS A 255 -15.24 -6.59 12.13
C LYS A 255 -16.35 -5.62 11.69
N GLU A 256 -16.09 -4.33 11.72
CA GLU A 256 -17.06 -3.34 11.23
C GLU A 256 -16.97 -3.18 9.72
N ILE A 257 -15.77 -3.00 9.17
CA ILE A 257 -15.60 -2.73 7.74
C ILE A 257 -15.88 -3.94 6.85
N SER A 258 -15.71 -5.16 7.35
CA SER A 258 -16.07 -6.37 6.59
C SER A 258 -17.55 -6.45 6.23
N LYS A 259 -18.42 -5.77 7.00
CA LYS A 259 -19.87 -5.67 6.72
C LYS A 259 -20.20 -4.73 5.56
N MET A 260 -19.27 -3.88 5.14
CA MET A 260 -19.46 -2.96 4.02
C MET A 260 -19.40 -3.65 2.66
N GLY A 261 -19.05 -4.95 2.63
CA GLY A 261 -19.04 -5.80 1.44
C GLY A 261 -17.80 -5.66 0.58
N GLY A 262 -17.80 -6.39 -0.53
CA GLY A 262 -16.65 -6.49 -1.43
C GLY A 262 -15.69 -7.62 -1.02
N ASN A 263 -14.84 -8.03 -1.98
CA ASN A 263 -13.73 -8.94 -1.77
C ASN A 263 -12.46 -8.18 -2.10
N TYR A 264 -11.68 -7.82 -1.10
CA TYR A 264 -10.52 -6.94 -1.28
C TYR A 264 -9.44 -7.24 -0.26
N GLU A 265 -8.25 -6.84 -0.57
CA GLU A 265 -7.14 -6.75 0.38
C GLU A 265 -6.85 -5.28 0.70
N GLY A 266 -6.23 -5.06 1.84
CA GLY A 266 -5.85 -3.72 2.26
C GLY A 266 -4.85 -3.73 3.41
N SER A 267 -4.48 -2.53 3.78
CA SER A 267 -3.64 -2.28 4.95
C SER A 267 -4.15 -1.06 5.70
N PHE A 268 -3.78 -0.95 6.94
CA PHE A 268 -3.90 0.30 7.68
C PHE A 268 -2.68 0.54 8.55
N CYS A 269 -2.31 1.81 8.59
CA CYS A 269 -1.23 2.29 9.43
C CYS A 269 -1.75 2.63 10.81
N GLY A 270 -0.93 2.38 11.82
CA GLY A 270 -1.20 2.76 13.20
C GLY A 270 0.04 3.16 13.94
N ALA A 271 -0.15 3.77 15.10
CA ALA A 271 0.89 4.17 16.01
C ALA A 271 0.75 3.43 17.34
N TYR A 272 1.76 2.68 17.73
CA TYR A 272 1.85 2.06 19.05
C TYR A 272 2.77 2.89 19.94
N THR A 273 2.26 3.33 21.09
CA THR A 273 2.97 4.22 22.00
C THR A 273 3.73 3.46 23.08
N SER A 274 4.67 4.13 23.73
CA SER A 274 5.38 3.62 24.91
C SER A 274 4.45 3.36 26.11
N THR A 275 3.26 3.97 26.12
CA THR A 275 2.21 3.73 27.13
C THR A 275 1.37 2.47 26.88
N GLY A 276 1.63 1.76 25.80
CA GLY A 276 0.92 0.53 25.45
C GLY A 276 -0.40 0.73 24.71
N GLU A 277 -0.62 1.92 24.18
CA GLU A 277 -1.83 2.26 23.41
C GLU A 277 -1.55 2.21 21.92
N TRP A 278 -2.56 1.77 21.15
CA TRP A 278 -2.50 1.79 19.71
C TRP A 278 -3.53 2.74 19.12
N TYR A 279 -3.10 3.53 18.14
CA TYR A 279 -3.91 4.52 17.43
C TYR A 279 -3.99 4.16 15.96
N PHE A 280 -5.18 4.17 15.39
CA PHE A 280 -5.39 4.06 13.95
C PHE A 280 -5.04 5.41 13.29
N LEU A 281 -4.21 5.38 12.25
CA LEU A 281 -3.77 6.58 11.54
C LEU A 281 -4.46 6.77 10.20
N GLU A 282 -4.42 5.75 9.34
CA GLU A 282 -5.01 5.80 8.00
C GLU A 282 -5.26 4.39 7.43
N MET A 283 -6.07 4.34 6.38
CA MET A 283 -6.49 3.11 5.70
C MET A 283 -6.11 3.15 4.23
N ASN A 284 -5.68 1.99 3.70
CA ASN A 284 -5.53 1.72 2.29
C ASN A 284 -6.38 0.48 1.94
N VAL A 285 -7.36 0.63 1.04
CA VAL A 285 -8.29 -0.45 0.64
C VAL A 285 -7.87 -1.09 -0.68
N ARG A 286 -6.59 -1.25 -0.85
CA ARG A 286 -5.91 -1.78 -2.03
C ARG A 286 -4.68 -2.57 -1.62
N PRO A 287 -4.15 -3.42 -2.51
CA PRO A 287 -2.83 -4.00 -2.28
C PRO A 287 -1.81 -2.90 -2.06
N ASP A 288 -1.17 -2.93 -0.91
CA ASP A 288 -0.13 -1.98 -0.55
C ASP A 288 1.22 -2.43 -1.11
N ILE A 289 2.08 -1.48 -1.41
CA ILE A 289 3.49 -1.69 -1.77
C ILE A 289 4.22 -2.58 -0.75
N LEU A 290 3.82 -2.51 0.51
CA LEU A 290 4.39 -3.31 1.59
C LEU A 290 3.71 -4.68 1.74
N ASN A 291 2.58 -4.91 1.04
CA ASN A 291 1.88 -6.19 1.08
C ASN A 291 2.60 -7.25 0.25
N SER A 292 2.98 -8.34 0.88
CA SER A 292 3.67 -9.46 0.23
C SER A 292 2.75 -10.65 -0.05
N THR A 293 1.44 -10.53 0.15
CA THR A 293 0.47 -11.61 -0.11
C THR A 293 0.67 -12.26 -1.47
N PRO A 294 0.82 -11.49 -2.58
CA PRO A 294 1.09 -12.07 -3.89
C PRO A 294 2.39 -12.87 -4.00
N THR A 295 3.30 -12.70 -3.07
CA THR A 295 4.60 -13.38 -3.06
C THR A 295 4.49 -14.81 -2.52
N PHE A 296 3.49 -15.08 -1.67
CA PHE A 296 3.37 -16.32 -0.89
C PHE A 296 2.25 -17.24 -1.34
N MET A 297 1.41 -16.79 -2.26
CA MET A 297 0.26 -17.56 -2.75
C MET A 297 0.33 -17.76 -4.25
N SER A 298 -0.13 -18.89 -4.72
CA SER A 298 -0.43 -19.04 -6.15
C SER A 298 -1.69 -18.25 -6.53
N ALA A 299 -1.84 -17.90 -7.81
CA ALA A 299 -3.04 -17.23 -8.31
C ALA A 299 -4.33 -18.02 -8.01
N ASN A 300 -4.26 -19.35 -8.11
CA ASN A 300 -5.40 -20.21 -7.83
C ASN A 300 -5.78 -20.22 -6.35
N GLU A 301 -4.81 -20.25 -5.44
CA GLU A 301 -5.07 -20.16 -3.99
C GLU A 301 -5.65 -18.80 -3.61
N TYR A 302 -5.15 -17.73 -4.20
CA TYR A 302 -5.68 -16.38 -3.97
C TYR A 302 -7.15 -16.28 -4.40
N VAL A 303 -7.47 -16.75 -5.61
CA VAL A 303 -8.86 -16.76 -6.10
C VAL A 303 -9.75 -17.62 -5.21
N LYS A 304 -9.28 -18.80 -4.77
CA LYS A 304 -10.01 -19.62 -3.81
C LYS A 304 -10.18 -18.91 -2.48
N GLY A 305 -9.14 -18.25 -1.97
CA GLY A 305 -9.22 -17.45 -0.76
C GLY A 305 -10.27 -16.33 -0.84
N MET A 306 -10.35 -15.66 -1.99
CA MET A 306 -11.28 -14.56 -2.19
C MET A 306 -12.74 -14.99 -2.42
N PHE A 307 -12.99 -16.20 -2.95
CA PHE A 307 -14.36 -16.59 -3.35
C PHE A 307 -14.90 -17.85 -2.67
N GLU A 308 -14.03 -18.70 -2.11
CA GLU A 308 -14.44 -20.00 -1.58
C GLU A 308 -14.14 -20.12 -0.07
N ASP A 309 -12.90 -19.92 0.35
CA ASP A 309 -12.45 -20.15 1.73
C ASP A 309 -11.30 -19.20 2.11
N ILE A 310 -11.60 -18.17 2.89
CA ILE A 310 -10.65 -17.18 3.34
C ILE A 310 -9.47 -17.77 4.14
N SER A 311 -9.58 -18.99 4.64
CA SER A 311 -8.50 -19.67 5.40
C SER A 311 -7.25 -19.96 4.55
N TYR A 312 -7.34 -19.91 3.22
CA TYR A 312 -6.16 -19.98 2.35
C TYR A 312 -5.14 -18.89 2.67
N PHE A 313 -5.60 -17.70 3.08
CA PHE A 313 -4.70 -16.61 3.47
C PHE A 313 -3.98 -16.88 4.79
N GLU A 314 -4.62 -17.56 5.75
CA GLU A 314 -3.95 -17.96 7.00
C GLU A 314 -2.79 -18.93 6.75
N LYS A 315 -3.00 -19.89 5.85
CA LYS A 315 -1.99 -20.89 5.51
C LYS A 315 -0.75 -20.27 4.86
N ALA A 316 -0.96 -19.26 4.03
CA ALA A 316 0.12 -18.59 3.33
C ALA A 316 1.07 -17.81 4.27
N TRP A 317 0.56 -17.37 5.43
CA TRP A 317 1.31 -16.49 6.34
C TRP A 317 1.74 -17.13 7.66
N LYS A 318 1.28 -18.34 7.96
CA LYS A 318 1.39 -18.95 9.28
C LYS A 318 2.81 -19.04 9.87
N ASP A 319 3.82 -19.20 9.03
CA ASP A 319 5.20 -19.47 9.47
C ASP A 319 6.21 -18.48 8.87
N ILE A 320 5.76 -17.31 8.41
CA ILE A 320 6.61 -16.38 7.68
C ILE A 320 7.06 -15.23 8.58
N ASN A 321 8.35 -15.23 8.91
CA ASN A 321 9.02 -14.13 9.57
C ASN A 321 9.75 -13.30 8.49
N ILE A 322 9.09 -12.26 7.96
CA ILE A 322 9.62 -11.50 6.84
C ILE A 322 10.19 -10.19 7.30
N GLN A 323 11.40 -9.94 6.84
CA GLN A 323 12.01 -8.63 6.86
C GLN A 323 12.02 -8.04 5.45
N LYS A 324 11.75 -6.76 5.37
CA LYS A 324 11.79 -6.01 4.12
C LYS A 324 12.63 -4.75 4.30
N LEU A 325 13.36 -4.42 3.27
CA LEU A 325 14.05 -3.16 3.17
C LEU A 325 13.52 -2.44 1.92
N LEU A 326 12.86 -1.34 2.14
CA LEU A 326 12.39 -0.48 1.06
C LEU A 326 13.55 0.39 0.59
N ILE A 327 13.71 0.50 -0.71
CA ILE A 327 14.84 1.13 -1.37
C ILE A 327 14.34 2.20 -2.31
N THR A 328 15.07 3.32 -2.35
CA THR A 328 14.94 4.29 -3.45
C THR A 328 16.18 4.24 -4.32
N HIS A 329 16.02 4.19 -5.63
CA HIS A 329 17.11 4.33 -6.57
C HIS A 329 16.98 5.63 -7.38
N ASN A 330 18.11 6.18 -7.78
CA ASN A 330 18.19 7.54 -8.36
C ASN A 330 18.01 7.55 -9.89
N ASP A 331 17.80 6.42 -10.54
CA ASP A 331 17.72 6.33 -12.00
C ASP A 331 16.47 5.54 -12.42
N SER A 332 15.96 5.87 -13.62
CA SER A 332 14.87 5.16 -14.29
C SER A 332 15.27 3.79 -14.84
N THR A 333 16.56 3.49 -14.90
CA THR A 333 17.09 2.18 -15.30
C THR A 333 17.33 1.34 -14.05
N VAL A 334 16.55 0.29 -13.90
CA VAL A 334 16.64 -0.62 -12.75
C VAL A 334 17.74 -1.64 -13.01
N GLU A 335 18.85 -1.50 -12.28
CA GLU A 335 19.84 -2.58 -12.18
C GLU A 335 19.50 -3.45 -10.99
N TYR A 336 19.01 -4.66 -11.24
CA TYR A 336 18.79 -5.65 -10.18
C TYR A 336 20.11 -6.23 -9.71
N PRO A 337 20.29 -6.44 -8.40
CA PRO A 337 21.52 -6.98 -7.83
C PRO A 337 21.68 -8.49 -8.09
N PHE A 338 21.26 -9.00 -9.24
CA PHE A 338 21.40 -10.43 -9.59
C PHE A 338 22.83 -10.91 -9.75
N HIS A 339 23.76 -10.00 -10.02
CA HIS A 339 25.17 -10.31 -10.02
C HIS A 339 25.68 -10.78 -8.64
N LEU A 340 24.93 -10.49 -7.57
CA LEU A 340 25.23 -10.94 -6.20
C LEU A 340 24.64 -12.32 -5.88
N HIS A 341 24.00 -13.00 -6.86
CA HIS A 341 23.33 -14.28 -6.64
C HIS A 341 24.24 -15.35 -6.05
N ASP A 342 25.46 -15.47 -6.56
CA ASP A 342 26.40 -16.51 -6.10
C ASP A 342 26.82 -16.30 -4.64
N LYS A 343 26.92 -15.06 -4.20
CA LYS A 343 27.34 -14.70 -2.84
C LYS A 343 26.19 -14.66 -1.82
N TYR A 344 25.03 -14.15 -2.22
CA TYR A 344 23.91 -13.88 -1.33
C TYR A 344 22.61 -14.58 -1.73
N SER A 345 22.64 -15.44 -2.74
CA SER A 345 21.46 -16.14 -3.24
C SER A 345 20.30 -15.20 -3.60
N VAL A 346 20.59 -14.09 -4.28
CA VAL A 346 19.58 -13.12 -4.71
C VAL A 346 18.70 -13.72 -5.80
N ALA A 347 17.38 -13.62 -5.68
CA ALA A 347 16.41 -14.16 -6.62
C ALA A 347 15.20 -13.24 -6.79
N ILE A 348 14.40 -13.49 -7.82
CA ILE A 348 13.04 -12.92 -7.93
C ILE A 348 12.10 -13.76 -7.06
N PRO A 349 11.17 -13.15 -6.30
CA PRO A 349 10.21 -13.90 -5.52
C PRO A 349 9.30 -14.71 -6.45
N ASN A 350 9.29 -16.02 -6.29
CA ASN A 350 8.29 -16.89 -6.87
C ASN A 350 7.30 -17.35 -5.79
N ASN A 351 6.14 -17.83 -6.18
CA ASN A 351 4.94 -17.95 -5.36
C ASN A 351 5.04 -18.77 -4.04
N LEU A 352 6.19 -19.30 -3.66
CA LEU A 352 6.26 -20.23 -2.51
C LEU A 352 7.60 -20.31 -1.79
N GLU A 353 8.65 -19.62 -2.22
CA GLU A 353 10.00 -19.88 -1.73
C GLU A 353 10.74 -18.66 -1.21
N ILE A 354 10.27 -18.06 -0.12
CA ILE A 354 11.13 -17.21 0.71
C ILE A 354 11.82 -18.04 1.80
N LYS A 355 11.96 -19.32 1.58
CA LYS A 355 12.67 -20.21 2.51
C LYS A 355 14.09 -20.45 1.99
N ASN A 356 15.04 -20.64 2.90
CA ASN A 356 16.45 -21.02 2.67
C ASN A 356 17.48 -19.89 2.60
N GLY A 357 17.30 -18.81 3.36
CA GLY A 357 18.34 -17.77 3.48
C GLY A 357 18.60 -16.98 2.20
N LYS A 358 17.62 -16.88 1.32
CA LYS A 358 17.69 -16.13 0.08
C LYS A 358 17.17 -14.71 0.26
N TYR A 359 17.74 -13.79 -0.52
CA TYR A 359 17.20 -12.46 -0.70
C TYR A 359 16.36 -12.40 -1.97
N TYR A 360 15.19 -11.81 -1.84
CA TYR A 360 14.28 -11.60 -2.97
C TYR A 360 14.17 -10.13 -3.26
N VAL A 361 14.25 -9.78 -4.53
CA VAL A 361 14.19 -8.39 -4.98
C VAL A 361 12.90 -8.17 -5.74
N SER A 362 12.17 -7.14 -5.36
CA SER A 362 10.96 -6.68 -6.02
C SER A 362 11.06 -5.19 -6.30
N ASP A 363 10.73 -4.78 -7.50
CA ASP A 363 10.69 -3.37 -7.89
C ASP A 363 9.24 -2.90 -8.08
N TYR A 364 8.99 -1.65 -7.78
CA TYR A 364 7.66 -1.04 -7.89
C TYR A 364 7.51 -0.12 -9.11
N GLY A 365 8.58 0.07 -9.89
CA GLY A 365 8.54 0.79 -11.16
C GLY A 365 7.86 2.15 -11.08
N THR A 366 8.44 3.12 -10.39
CA THR A 366 7.94 4.50 -10.45
C THR A 366 8.59 5.26 -11.59
N VAL A 367 7.84 6.15 -12.25
CA VAL A 367 8.30 6.90 -13.43
C VAL A 367 9.32 7.98 -13.08
N ASP A 368 9.40 8.42 -11.83
CA ASP A 368 10.20 9.57 -11.38
C ASP A 368 11.23 9.20 -10.29
N GLY A 369 11.75 8.01 -10.32
CA GLY A 369 12.66 7.44 -9.33
C GLY A 369 12.12 6.08 -8.87
N GLY A 370 12.87 5.03 -9.08
CA GLY A 370 12.42 3.69 -8.77
C GLY A 370 12.36 3.46 -7.26
N CYS A 371 11.37 2.71 -6.82
CA CYS A 371 11.36 2.10 -5.50
C CYS A 371 11.48 0.60 -5.66
N GLY A 372 12.37 -0.02 -4.90
CA GLY A 372 12.49 -1.48 -4.83
C GLY A 372 12.33 -1.97 -3.41
N THR A 373 12.10 -3.26 -3.26
CA THR A 373 12.07 -3.91 -1.95
C THR A 373 12.99 -5.12 -1.95
N ILE A 374 13.78 -5.26 -0.91
CA ILE A 374 14.44 -6.52 -0.57
C ILE A 374 13.59 -7.21 0.49
N ILE A 375 13.32 -8.48 0.26
CA ILE A 375 12.54 -9.34 1.16
C ILE A 375 13.40 -10.52 1.57
N ALA A 376 13.42 -10.84 2.86
CA ALA A 376 14.13 -11.99 3.41
C ALA A 376 13.34 -12.61 4.57
N ASP A 377 13.53 -13.90 4.81
CA ASP A 377 13.03 -14.62 5.98
C ASP A 377 14.01 -14.61 7.16
N HIS A 378 15.09 -13.90 7.02
CA HIS A 378 16.17 -13.74 7.99
C HIS A 378 16.64 -12.30 8.03
N ASN A 379 17.54 -11.97 8.97
CA ASN A 379 18.09 -10.63 9.09
C ASN A 379 18.86 -10.22 7.84
N ILE A 380 18.46 -9.10 7.25
CA ILE A 380 19.17 -8.51 6.11
C ILE A 380 20.51 -7.97 6.63
N SER A 381 21.62 -8.51 6.11
CA SER A 381 22.94 -8.18 6.63
C SER A 381 23.43 -6.81 6.14
N LYS A 382 24.20 -6.13 6.98
CA LYS A 382 24.82 -4.84 6.65
C LYS A 382 25.81 -4.95 5.49
N GLU A 383 26.48 -6.09 5.38
CA GLU A 383 27.43 -6.38 4.30
C GLU A 383 26.70 -6.50 2.96
N PHE A 384 25.54 -7.14 2.95
CA PHE A 384 24.70 -7.24 1.75
C PHE A 384 24.17 -5.88 1.31
N ILE A 385 23.69 -5.07 2.25
CA ILE A 385 23.23 -3.70 1.98
C ILE A 385 24.35 -2.87 1.36
N LYS A 386 25.52 -2.88 1.99
CA LYS A 386 26.69 -2.12 1.54
C LYS A 386 27.11 -2.53 0.12
N GLU A 387 27.11 -3.81 -0.18
CA GLU A 387 27.53 -4.30 -1.49
C GLU A 387 26.54 -3.91 -2.59
N ILE A 388 25.24 -3.87 -2.29
CA ILE A 388 24.26 -3.34 -3.23
C ILE A 388 24.50 -1.85 -3.48
N GLU A 389 24.70 -1.04 -2.44
CA GLU A 389 24.96 0.40 -2.58
C GLU A 389 26.25 0.69 -3.38
N GLU A 390 27.26 -0.18 -3.27
CA GLU A 390 28.53 -0.04 -3.99
C GLU A 390 28.46 -0.52 -5.46
N THR A 391 27.53 -1.40 -5.78
CA THR A 391 27.52 -2.09 -7.08
C THR A 391 26.28 -1.77 -7.93
N THR A 392 25.33 -1.04 -7.39
CA THR A 392 24.09 -0.63 -8.09
C THR A 392 23.80 0.85 -7.84
N THR A 393 22.77 1.37 -8.51
CA THR A 393 22.23 2.73 -8.24
C THR A 393 21.30 2.77 -7.01
N TRP A 394 21.14 1.66 -6.33
CA TRP A 394 20.24 1.54 -5.18
C TRP A 394 20.88 2.17 -3.95
N THR A 395 20.11 3.01 -3.25
CA THR A 395 20.53 3.62 -2.00
C THR A 395 19.57 3.21 -0.88
N PHE A 396 20.12 2.81 0.23
CA PHE A 396 19.35 2.51 1.43
C PHE A 396 19.46 3.66 2.41
N ASN A 397 18.38 3.97 3.06
CA ASN A 397 18.50 4.81 4.23
C ASN A 397 19.11 4.02 5.36
N LYS A 398 20.07 4.64 6.00
CA LYS A 398 20.74 4.06 7.15
C LYS A 398 19.69 3.72 8.21
N GLU A 399 19.82 2.54 8.83
CA GLU A 399 19.13 2.28 10.09
C GLU A 399 19.27 3.50 10.98
N PRO A 400 18.23 3.99 11.64
CA PRO A 400 18.40 4.91 12.73
C PRO A 400 19.41 4.24 13.69
N ASN A 401 20.50 4.96 13.98
CA ASN A 401 21.56 4.46 14.86
C ASN A 401 20.88 3.98 16.15
N GLY A 402 20.85 2.67 16.33
CA GLY A 402 20.35 2.04 17.53
C GLY A 402 21.29 2.24 18.71
#